data_8369dd432665ca3cc7aad9efd4a5cb4a
#
_entry.id   8369dd432665ca3cc7aad9efd4a5cb4a
#
_cell.length_a   1.000
_cell.length_b   1.000
_cell.length_c   1.000
_cell.angle_alpha   90.00
_cell.angle_beta   90.00
_cell.angle_gamma   90.00
#
_symmetry.space_group_name_H-M   'P 1'
#
loop_
_entity.id
_entity.type
_entity.pdbx_description
1 polymer ?
#
loop_
_entity_poly.entity_id
_entity_poly.type
_entity_poly.pdbx_seq_one_letter_code
_entity_poly.pdbx_strand_id
1 'polypeptide(L)'
;LTSPHPHVVTNCITDLSIHGEVFDMIGLSRTPYNKINIHIGGAYGDKESAMKRFCENFERLPDSVKSRLTVENDDKASMYSVKDLYYGVYKHIGIPIVFDYHHHKFCDGGLSEQEALEMAISSWPTDITPATHYSESRREEQEDMSIRVQAHSDYVLNKIETYGNTIDVMVEAKHKELAVKKYLELHG
;
A
#
# COMPACT_ATOMS: atom_id res chain seq x y z
N LEU A 1 2.05 7.12 -12.03
CA LEU A 1 2.87 8.36 -12.14
C LEU A 1 4.34 8.07 -12.54
N THR A 2 4.78 6.80 -12.48
CA THR A 2 6.15 6.36 -12.87
C THR A 2 6.38 6.28 -14.39
N SER A 3 5.31 6.34 -15.20
CA SER A 3 5.39 6.12 -16.65
C SER A 3 6.29 7.15 -17.35
N PRO A 4 7.14 6.73 -18.29
CA PRO A 4 7.88 7.64 -19.15
C PRO A 4 7.01 8.27 -20.25
N HIS A 5 5.74 7.84 -20.41
CA HIS A 5 4.82 8.31 -21.43
C HIS A 5 3.91 9.43 -20.88
N PRO A 6 4.01 10.67 -21.40
CA PRO A 6 3.27 11.83 -20.86
C PRO A 6 1.74 11.65 -20.83
N HIS A 7 1.17 11.01 -21.85
CA HIS A 7 -0.29 10.78 -21.90
C HIS A 7 -0.76 9.83 -20.79
N VAL A 8 0.03 8.80 -20.43
CA VAL A 8 -0.28 7.90 -19.31
C VAL A 8 -0.26 8.66 -17.99
N VAL A 9 0.74 9.52 -17.80
CA VAL A 9 0.85 10.36 -16.59
C VAL A 9 -0.36 11.31 -16.50
N THR A 10 -0.74 11.95 -17.60
CA THR A 10 -1.91 12.83 -17.63
C THR A 10 -3.19 12.09 -17.23
N ASN A 11 -3.41 10.89 -17.77
CA ASN A 11 -4.56 10.07 -17.41
C ASN A 11 -4.55 9.68 -15.92
N CYS A 12 -3.41 9.29 -15.38
CA CYS A 12 -3.27 8.99 -13.95
C CYS A 12 -3.58 10.21 -13.07
N ILE A 13 -3.10 11.41 -13.46
CA ILE A 13 -3.40 12.65 -12.71
C ILE A 13 -4.90 12.94 -12.76
N THR A 14 -5.54 12.80 -13.91
CA THR A 14 -6.99 13.01 -14.05
C THR A 14 -7.78 12.03 -13.18
N ASP A 15 -7.42 10.75 -13.22
CA ASP A 15 -8.10 9.71 -12.43
C ASP A 15 -7.95 9.97 -10.92
N LEU A 16 -6.74 10.23 -10.44
CA LEU A 16 -6.51 10.59 -9.04
C LEU A 16 -7.24 11.87 -8.63
N SER A 17 -7.32 12.87 -9.52
CA SER A 17 -8.04 14.12 -9.25
C SER A 17 -9.52 13.88 -9.02
N ILE A 18 -10.15 12.99 -9.80
CA ILE A 18 -11.55 12.58 -9.60
C ILE A 18 -11.75 11.97 -8.22
N HIS A 19 -10.82 11.08 -7.77
CA HIS A 19 -10.90 10.51 -6.43
C HIS A 19 -10.80 11.59 -5.34
N GLY A 20 -9.88 12.53 -5.49
CA GLY A 20 -9.75 13.66 -4.57
C GLY A 20 -10.99 14.53 -4.49
N GLU A 21 -11.62 14.84 -5.65
CA GLU A 21 -12.87 15.60 -5.74
C GLU A 21 -14.05 14.85 -5.09
N VAL A 22 -14.18 13.54 -5.33
CA VAL A 22 -15.22 12.72 -4.69
C VAL A 22 -15.07 12.74 -3.18
N PHE A 23 -13.85 12.62 -2.64
CA PHE A 23 -13.60 12.68 -1.20
C PHE A 23 -13.97 14.06 -0.61
N ASP A 24 -13.66 15.14 -1.32
CA ASP A 24 -14.08 16.48 -0.92
C ASP A 24 -15.60 16.64 -0.94
N MET A 25 -16.28 16.14 -1.99
CA MET A 25 -17.73 16.21 -2.13
C MET A 25 -18.50 15.49 -1.02
N ILE A 26 -17.97 14.36 -0.51
CA ILE A 26 -18.57 13.62 0.61
C ILE A 26 -18.08 14.12 1.99
N GLY A 27 -17.32 15.20 2.02
CA GLY A 27 -16.92 15.89 3.25
C GLY A 27 -15.78 15.22 4.03
N LEU A 28 -14.97 14.35 3.40
CA LEU A 28 -13.82 13.74 4.07
C LEU A 28 -12.67 14.74 4.21
N SER A 29 -12.04 14.75 5.37
CA SER A 29 -10.88 15.62 5.63
C SER A 29 -9.69 15.28 4.71
N ARG A 30 -8.88 16.29 4.40
CA ARG A 30 -7.68 16.17 3.56
C ARG A 30 -6.48 15.73 4.39
N THR A 31 -6.51 14.48 4.82
CA THR A 31 -5.45 13.85 5.63
C THR A 31 -5.21 12.40 5.16
N PRO A 32 -4.05 11.80 5.45
CA PRO A 32 -3.80 10.38 5.12
C PRO A 32 -4.72 9.39 5.87
N TYR A 33 -5.49 9.83 6.86
CA TYR A 33 -6.54 9.01 7.44
C TYR A 33 -7.59 8.62 6.38
N ASN A 34 -8.02 9.59 5.56
CA ASN A 34 -8.92 9.37 4.41
C ASN A 34 -8.07 9.14 3.14
N LYS A 35 -7.37 8.04 3.12
CA LYS A 35 -6.32 7.76 2.13
C LYS A 35 -6.82 7.43 0.74
N ILE A 36 -6.07 7.89 -0.26
CA ILE A 36 -6.06 7.36 -1.62
C ILE A 36 -4.80 6.50 -1.71
N ASN A 37 -4.95 5.17 -1.56
CA ASN A 37 -3.81 4.26 -1.54
C ASN A 37 -3.54 3.71 -2.94
N ILE A 38 -2.28 3.73 -3.36
CA ILE A 38 -1.86 3.24 -4.68
C ILE A 38 -0.52 2.51 -4.63
N HIS A 39 -0.32 1.57 -5.55
CA HIS A 39 1.03 1.20 -5.98
C HIS A 39 1.60 2.29 -6.89
N ILE A 40 2.89 2.60 -6.78
CA ILE A 40 3.46 3.72 -7.55
C ILE A 40 3.51 3.48 -9.06
N GLY A 41 3.39 2.23 -9.50
CA GLY A 41 3.33 1.83 -10.91
C GLY A 41 4.57 1.07 -11.40
N GLY A 42 4.75 0.95 -12.71
CA GLY A 42 5.81 0.14 -13.30
C GLY A 42 7.22 0.67 -13.11
N ALA A 43 8.20 -0.23 -13.01
CA ALA A 43 9.63 0.11 -12.91
C ALA A 43 10.27 0.48 -14.26
N TYR A 44 9.71 0.03 -15.38
CA TYR A 44 10.19 0.32 -16.73
C TYR A 44 11.68 -0.02 -16.94
N GLY A 45 12.17 -1.08 -16.29
CA GLY A 45 13.56 -1.51 -16.35
C GLY A 45 14.55 -0.74 -15.46
N ASP A 46 14.10 0.35 -14.82
CA ASP A 46 14.91 1.19 -13.93
C ASP A 46 14.02 1.75 -12.81
N LYS A 47 14.09 1.10 -11.64
CA LYS A 47 13.32 1.49 -10.44
C LYS A 47 13.62 2.91 -9.98
N GLU A 48 14.89 3.30 -9.98
CA GLU A 48 15.33 4.59 -9.45
C GLU A 48 14.77 5.73 -10.31
N SER A 49 14.95 5.65 -11.64
CA SER A 49 14.36 6.62 -12.55
C SER A 49 12.84 6.66 -12.50
N ALA A 50 12.19 5.52 -12.25
CA ALA A 50 10.74 5.45 -12.13
C ALA A 50 10.25 6.13 -10.85
N MET A 51 10.89 5.91 -9.70
CA MET A 51 10.59 6.61 -8.43
C MET A 51 10.83 8.12 -8.55
N LYS A 52 11.90 8.53 -9.21
CA LYS A 52 12.15 9.95 -9.48
C LYS A 52 11.02 10.58 -10.29
N ARG A 53 10.59 9.95 -11.39
CA ARG A 53 9.42 10.41 -12.17
C ARG A 53 8.14 10.47 -11.33
N PHE A 54 7.94 9.51 -10.43
CA PHE A 54 6.81 9.53 -9.51
C PHE A 54 6.83 10.79 -8.64
N CYS A 55 7.95 11.10 -8.01
CA CYS A 55 8.11 12.29 -7.17
C CYS A 55 7.90 13.59 -7.98
N GLU A 56 8.47 13.68 -9.19
CA GLU A 56 8.27 14.83 -10.08
C GLU A 56 6.80 15.01 -10.48
N ASN A 57 6.10 13.92 -10.81
CA ASN A 57 4.70 13.96 -11.21
C ASN A 57 3.73 14.16 -10.03
N PHE A 58 4.13 13.77 -8.81
CA PHE A 58 3.37 14.05 -7.58
C PHE A 58 3.13 15.55 -7.40
N GLU A 59 4.10 16.39 -7.73
CA GLU A 59 3.97 17.84 -7.62
C GLU A 59 2.85 18.42 -8.51
N ARG A 60 2.45 17.72 -9.54
CA ARG A 60 1.37 18.10 -10.46
C ARG A 60 -0.03 17.72 -9.96
N LEU A 61 -0.13 16.91 -8.90
CA LEU A 61 -1.41 16.51 -8.32
C LEU A 61 -2.07 17.68 -7.58
N PRO A 62 -3.41 17.75 -7.55
CA PRO A 62 -4.11 18.75 -6.74
C PRO A 62 -3.97 18.44 -5.23
N ASP A 63 -4.13 19.45 -4.39
CA ASP A 63 -4.03 19.31 -2.94
C ASP A 63 -5.04 18.31 -2.36
N SER A 64 -6.22 18.16 -2.99
CA SER A 64 -7.21 17.15 -2.62
C SER A 64 -6.69 15.72 -2.71
N VAL A 65 -5.68 15.48 -3.56
CA VAL A 65 -5.00 14.18 -3.70
C VAL A 65 -3.72 14.16 -2.86
N LYS A 66 -2.83 15.15 -2.99
CA LYS A 66 -1.54 15.18 -2.28
C LYS A 66 -1.69 14.93 -0.78
N SER A 67 -2.69 15.56 -0.17
CA SER A 67 -2.96 15.47 1.27
C SER A 67 -3.48 14.10 1.73
N ARG A 68 -3.91 13.24 0.81
CA ARG A 68 -4.51 11.93 1.09
C ARG A 68 -3.72 10.76 0.51
N LEU A 69 -2.77 11.04 -0.40
CA LEU A 69 -2.07 9.98 -1.13
C LEU A 69 -1.18 9.18 -0.19
N THR A 70 -1.31 7.87 -0.29
CA THR A 70 -0.41 6.90 0.33
C THR A 70 0.08 5.92 -0.73
N VAL A 71 1.22 5.29 -0.47
CA VAL A 71 1.79 4.28 -1.38
C VAL A 71 1.98 2.96 -0.66
N GLU A 72 1.85 1.87 -1.40
CA GLU A 72 1.92 0.51 -0.89
C GLU A 72 3.06 -0.27 -1.54
N ASN A 73 3.72 -1.16 -0.79
CA ASN A 73 4.73 -2.07 -1.33
C ASN A 73 4.10 -3.12 -2.26
N ASP A 74 4.89 -3.59 -3.23
CA ASP A 74 4.45 -4.50 -4.29
C ASP A 74 4.68 -5.98 -3.95
N ASP A 75 3.97 -6.87 -4.68
CA ASP A 75 3.99 -8.34 -4.58
C ASP A 75 5.02 -9.03 -5.50
N LYS A 76 5.98 -8.29 -6.05
CA LYS A 76 6.98 -8.81 -6.98
C LYS A 76 8.36 -8.27 -6.68
N ALA A 77 9.37 -9.13 -6.61
CA ALA A 77 10.76 -8.75 -6.37
C ALA A 77 11.34 -7.73 -7.37
N SER A 78 10.78 -7.65 -8.59
CA SER A 78 11.16 -6.65 -9.59
C SER A 78 10.52 -5.28 -9.38
N MET A 79 9.59 -5.17 -8.44
CA MET A 79 8.85 -3.94 -8.11
C MET A 79 9.37 -3.33 -6.78
N TYR A 80 8.55 -2.59 -6.07
CA TYR A 80 9.00 -1.73 -4.98
C TYR A 80 8.70 -2.33 -3.61
N SER A 81 9.78 -2.62 -2.86
CA SER A 81 9.71 -2.96 -1.45
C SER A 81 9.43 -1.72 -0.59
N VAL A 82 9.10 -1.93 0.69
CA VAL A 82 9.01 -0.82 1.67
C VAL A 82 10.31 0.01 1.68
N LYS A 83 11.46 -0.66 1.62
CA LYS A 83 12.77 0.01 1.59
C LYS A 83 12.94 0.91 0.36
N ASP A 84 12.54 0.42 -0.83
CA ASP A 84 12.55 1.22 -2.06
C ASP A 84 11.66 2.47 -1.91
N LEU A 85 10.42 2.29 -1.45
CA LEU A 85 9.46 3.37 -1.24
C LEU A 85 9.92 4.38 -0.18
N TYR A 86 10.53 3.89 0.90
CA TYR A 86 11.00 4.75 1.98
C TYR A 86 12.12 5.69 1.50
N TYR A 87 13.14 5.15 0.85
CA TYR A 87 14.28 5.95 0.40
C TYR A 87 14.02 6.66 -0.93
N GLY A 88 13.31 6.04 -1.86
CA GLY A 88 13.09 6.59 -3.21
C GLY A 88 11.87 7.50 -3.34
N VAL A 89 10.92 7.45 -2.37
CA VAL A 89 9.68 8.23 -2.44
C VAL A 89 9.45 9.03 -1.16
N TYR A 90 9.26 8.37 0.00
CA TYR A 90 8.92 9.07 1.25
C TYR A 90 9.96 10.13 1.63
N LYS A 91 11.26 9.83 1.54
CA LYS A 91 12.32 10.79 1.88
C LYS A 91 12.34 12.02 0.97
N HIS A 92 11.69 11.98 -0.18
CA HIS A 92 11.65 13.10 -1.14
C HIS A 92 10.37 13.91 -1.05
N ILE A 93 9.22 13.28 -0.86
CA ILE A 93 7.91 13.96 -0.94
C ILE A 93 7.02 13.75 0.30
N GLY A 94 7.45 12.95 1.28
CA GLY A 94 6.81 12.84 2.59
C GLY A 94 5.48 12.08 2.60
N ILE A 95 5.11 11.33 1.55
CA ILE A 95 3.85 10.57 1.54
C ILE A 95 3.97 9.27 2.35
N PRO A 96 2.95 8.89 3.17
CA PRO A 96 3.01 7.70 4.00
C PRO A 96 3.00 6.40 3.20
N ILE A 97 3.60 5.36 3.78
CA ILE A 97 3.66 4.02 3.21
C ILE A 97 2.66 3.14 3.95
N VAL A 98 1.72 2.54 3.23
CA VAL A 98 0.86 1.45 3.70
C VAL A 98 1.65 0.16 3.57
N PHE A 99 1.88 -0.53 4.68
CA PHE A 99 2.57 -1.81 4.68
C PHE A 99 1.59 -2.93 4.36
N ASP A 100 1.81 -3.64 3.25
CA ASP A 100 1.12 -4.89 2.96
C ASP A 100 2.01 -6.07 3.36
N TYR A 101 1.54 -6.86 4.33
CA TYR A 101 2.22 -8.03 4.88
C TYR A 101 2.36 -9.16 3.85
N HIS A 102 1.34 -9.36 3.01
CA HIS A 102 1.37 -10.43 2.01
C HIS A 102 2.32 -10.10 0.87
N HIS A 103 2.30 -8.86 0.40
CA HIS A 103 3.22 -8.37 -0.64
C HIS A 103 4.68 -8.41 -0.18
N HIS A 104 4.93 -8.09 1.09
CA HIS A 104 6.28 -8.13 1.68
C HIS A 104 6.94 -9.51 1.54
N LYS A 105 6.18 -10.59 1.63
CA LYS A 105 6.69 -11.98 1.45
C LYS A 105 7.33 -12.20 0.08
N PHE A 106 6.99 -11.40 -0.93
CA PHE A 106 7.47 -11.53 -2.31
C PHE A 106 8.43 -10.40 -2.72
N CYS A 107 8.43 -9.29 -1.97
CA CYS A 107 9.26 -8.11 -2.25
C CYS A 107 9.75 -7.47 -0.95
N ASP A 108 10.60 -8.19 -0.20
CA ASP A 108 11.04 -7.81 1.14
C ASP A 108 12.11 -6.71 1.19
N GLY A 109 12.83 -6.48 0.07
CA GLY A 109 13.92 -5.51 0.02
C GLY A 109 15.10 -5.82 0.95
N GLY A 110 15.17 -7.07 1.44
CA GLY A 110 16.17 -7.52 2.42
C GLY A 110 15.88 -7.09 3.86
N LEU A 111 14.62 -6.75 4.18
CA LEU A 111 14.15 -6.45 5.53
C LEU A 111 13.32 -7.61 6.08
N SER A 112 13.39 -7.84 7.39
CA SER A 112 12.40 -8.66 8.09
C SER A 112 11.02 -7.98 8.08
N GLU A 113 9.96 -8.74 8.35
CA GLU A 113 8.60 -8.21 8.42
C GLU A 113 8.48 -7.08 9.46
N GLN A 114 9.09 -7.27 10.65
CA GLN A 114 9.12 -6.25 11.69
C GLN A 114 9.83 -4.97 11.25
N GLU A 115 11.04 -5.09 10.68
CA GLU A 115 11.80 -3.92 10.20
C GLU A 115 11.04 -3.16 9.12
N ALA A 116 10.39 -3.87 8.20
CA ALA A 116 9.60 -3.26 7.13
C ALA A 116 8.35 -2.56 7.67
N LEU A 117 7.63 -3.20 8.61
CA LEU A 117 6.49 -2.60 9.27
C LEU A 117 6.89 -1.31 10.01
N GLU A 118 7.93 -1.37 10.86
CA GLU A 118 8.40 -0.22 11.62
C GLU A 118 8.88 0.92 10.72
N MET A 119 9.55 0.59 9.60
CA MET A 119 9.96 1.57 8.59
C MET A 119 8.74 2.24 7.94
N ALA A 120 7.70 1.48 7.56
CA ALA A 120 6.47 2.02 7.01
C ALA A 120 5.74 2.91 8.03
N ILE A 121 5.58 2.45 9.28
CA ILE A 121 4.98 3.22 10.38
C ILE A 121 5.68 4.58 10.56
N SER A 122 7.01 4.60 10.50
CA SER A 122 7.79 5.83 10.67
C SER A 122 7.56 6.88 9.58
N SER A 123 6.89 6.53 8.48
CA SER A 123 6.51 7.46 7.42
C SER A 123 5.18 8.19 7.68
N TRP A 124 4.41 7.76 8.68
CA TRP A 124 3.10 8.34 8.98
C TRP A 124 3.21 9.54 9.92
N PRO A 125 2.28 10.52 9.79
CA PRO A 125 2.14 11.58 10.80
C PRO A 125 1.86 11.00 12.18
N THR A 126 2.42 11.58 13.23
CA THR A 126 2.34 11.05 14.60
C THR A 126 0.94 11.12 15.23
N ASP A 127 0.05 11.91 14.65
CA ASP A 127 -1.35 12.08 15.06
C ASP A 127 -2.34 11.21 14.27
N ILE A 128 -1.83 10.38 13.35
CA ILE A 128 -2.65 9.47 12.53
C ILE A 128 -2.18 8.04 12.75
N THR A 129 -3.11 7.16 13.12
CA THR A 129 -2.83 5.73 13.22
C THR A 129 -2.44 5.19 11.83
N PRO A 130 -1.25 4.57 11.71
CA PRO A 130 -0.80 3.98 10.44
C PRO A 130 -1.75 2.90 9.97
N ALA A 131 -2.05 2.88 8.66
CA ALA A 131 -2.81 1.80 8.06
C ALA A 131 -1.88 0.78 7.41
N THR A 132 -2.29 -0.48 7.50
CA THR A 132 -1.63 -1.64 6.89
C THR A 132 -2.64 -2.48 6.14
N HIS A 133 -2.18 -3.29 5.19
CA HIS A 133 -2.98 -4.31 4.52
C HIS A 133 -2.50 -5.70 4.94
N TYR A 134 -3.44 -6.61 5.13
CA TYR A 134 -3.13 -7.99 5.49
C TYR A 134 -3.98 -8.97 4.68
N SER A 135 -3.33 -9.95 4.11
CA SER A 135 -3.95 -11.11 3.49
C SER A 135 -3.08 -12.35 3.65
N GLU A 136 -3.64 -13.51 3.33
CA GLU A 136 -2.95 -14.78 3.28
C GLU A 136 -3.00 -15.36 1.87
N SER A 137 -2.18 -16.38 1.60
CA SER A 137 -2.15 -17.03 0.30
C SER A 137 -3.32 -18.00 0.14
N ARG A 138 -4.15 -17.79 -0.89
CA ARG A 138 -5.22 -18.73 -1.25
C ARG A 138 -4.69 -20.09 -1.65
N ARG A 139 -3.49 -20.14 -2.26
CA ARG A 139 -2.82 -21.40 -2.58
C ARG A 139 -2.59 -22.24 -1.33
N GLU A 140 -2.11 -21.60 -0.26
CA GLU A 140 -1.82 -22.27 1.01
C GLU A 140 -3.12 -22.66 1.73
N GLU A 141 -4.10 -21.75 1.75
CA GLU A 141 -5.40 -21.99 2.37
C GLU A 141 -6.14 -23.19 1.74
N GLN A 142 -6.08 -23.32 0.40
CA GLN A 142 -6.80 -24.36 -0.35
C GLN A 142 -5.94 -25.57 -0.71
N GLU A 143 -4.65 -25.56 -0.35
CA GLU A 143 -3.67 -26.59 -0.72
C GLU A 143 -3.61 -26.87 -2.23
N ASP A 144 -3.89 -25.85 -3.07
CA ASP A 144 -3.97 -25.94 -4.52
C ASP A 144 -2.79 -25.22 -5.21
N MET A 145 -1.83 -26.01 -5.68
CA MET A 145 -0.62 -25.52 -6.35
C MET A 145 -0.89 -24.87 -7.72
N SER A 146 -2.09 -25.01 -8.29
CA SER A 146 -2.47 -24.31 -9.54
C SER A 146 -2.79 -22.84 -9.32
N ILE A 147 -3.10 -22.44 -8.08
CA ILE A 147 -3.38 -21.06 -7.70
C ILE A 147 -2.06 -20.29 -7.54
N ARG A 148 -2.03 -19.05 -8.00
CA ARG A 148 -0.87 -18.17 -7.79
C ARG A 148 -0.68 -17.90 -6.29
N VAL A 149 0.56 -17.96 -5.82
CA VAL A 149 0.87 -17.77 -4.39
C VAL A 149 0.49 -16.39 -3.87
N GLN A 150 0.49 -15.37 -4.73
CA GLN A 150 0.05 -14.01 -4.42
C GLN A 150 -1.49 -13.84 -4.37
N ALA A 151 -2.25 -14.87 -4.76
CA ALA A 151 -3.71 -14.77 -4.70
C ALA A 151 -4.18 -14.72 -3.26
N HIS A 152 -5.03 -13.74 -2.94
CA HIS A 152 -5.57 -13.54 -1.60
C HIS A 152 -6.52 -14.68 -1.22
N SER A 153 -6.40 -15.17 0.00
CA SER A 153 -7.22 -16.22 0.62
C SER A 153 -8.69 -15.81 0.76
N ASP A 154 -9.52 -16.77 1.03
CA ASP A 154 -10.94 -16.55 1.35
C ASP A 154 -11.08 -15.95 2.76
N TYR A 155 -10.25 -16.42 3.72
CA TYR A 155 -10.22 -15.96 5.11
C TYR A 155 -8.80 -15.56 5.54
N VAL A 156 -8.71 -14.92 6.71
CA VAL A 156 -7.48 -14.68 7.47
C VAL A 156 -7.57 -15.52 8.74
N LEU A 157 -6.70 -16.51 8.87
CA LEU A 157 -6.74 -17.52 9.93
C LEU A 157 -5.59 -17.37 10.93
N ASN A 158 -4.46 -16.82 10.51
CA ASN A 158 -3.32 -16.60 11.38
C ASN A 158 -3.45 -15.28 12.13
N LYS A 159 -2.89 -15.23 13.34
CA LYS A 159 -2.81 -13.99 14.11
C LYS A 159 -1.89 -12.99 13.41
N ILE A 160 -2.38 -11.76 13.27
CA ILE A 160 -1.61 -10.65 12.68
C ILE A 160 -0.62 -10.14 13.72
N GLU A 161 0.67 -10.20 13.39
CA GLU A 161 1.72 -9.71 14.27
C GLU A 161 1.92 -8.21 14.09
N THR A 162 1.62 -7.45 15.15
CA THR A 162 1.78 -5.99 15.15
C THR A 162 3.10 -5.54 15.72
N TYR A 163 3.89 -6.46 16.28
CA TYR A 163 5.16 -6.18 16.97
C TYR A 163 5.04 -5.08 18.04
N GLY A 164 3.88 -5.05 18.72
CA GLY A 164 3.58 -4.07 19.76
C GLY A 164 3.19 -2.68 19.25
N ASN A 165 3.04 -2.49 17.95
CA ASN A 165 2.60 -1.22 17.36
C ASN A 165 1.07 -1.11 17.36
N THR A 166 0.58 0.12 17.45
CA THR A 166 -0.84 0.45 17.23
C THR A 166 -1.01 0.78 15.75
N ILE A 167 -1.77 -0.03 15.03
CA ILE A 167 -2.03 0.09 13.59
C ILE A 167 -3.48 -0.23 13.26
N ASP A 168 -3.99 0.37 12.18
CA ASP A 168 -5.23 -0.05 11.55
C ASP A 168 -4.92 -1.11 10.48
N VAL A 169 -5.68 -2.21 10.48
CA VAL A 169 -5.47 -3.29 9.51
C VAL A 169 -6.66 -3.40 8.57
N MET A 170 -6.41 -3.20 7.28
CA MET A 170 -7.34 -3.53 6.20
C MET A 170 -7.16 -5.00 5.83
N VAL A 171 -8.18 -5.82 6.09
CA VAL A 171 -8.17 -7.23 5.72
C VAL A 171 -8.57 -7.39 4.25
N GLU A 172 -7.66 -7.90 3.43
CA GLU A 172 -7.86 -8.15 2.02
C GLU A 172 -8.13 -9.63 1.74
N ALA A 173 -9.31 -10.11 2.10
CA ALA A 173 -9.76 -11.48 1.89
C ALA A 173 -10.98 -11.56 0.95
N LYS A 174 -11.16 -12.69 0.27
CA LYS A 174 -12.26 -12.85 -0.69
C LYS A 174 -13.64 -12.82 -0.02
N HIS A 175 -13.74 -13.31 1.20
CA HIS A 175 -14.99 -13.29 1.99
C HIS A 175 -15.20 -11.98 2.77
N LYS A 176 -14.36 -10.95 2.54
CA LYS A 176 -14.57 -9.56 3.01
C LYS A 176 -14.91 -9.50 4.51
N GLU A 177 -16.07 -8.91 4.85
CA GLU A 177 -16.54 -8.79 6.24
C GLU A 177 -16.68 -10.13 6.98
N LEU A 178 -16.96 -11.22 6.27
CA LEU A 178 -17.02 -12.56 6.88
C LEU A 178 -15.63 -13.05 7.31
N ALA A 179 -14.60 -12.66 6.58
CA ALA A 179 -13.22 -12.94 6.97
C ALA A 179 -12.84 -12.17 8.24
N VAL A 180 -13.21 -10.89 8.34
CA VAL A 180 -13.00 -10.08 9.56
C VAL A 180 -13.74 -10.67 10.74
N LYS A 181 -15.02 -11.06 10.56
CA LYS A 181 -15.80 -11.69 11.62
C LYS A 181 -15.14 -12.97 12.13
N LYS A 182 -14.70 -13.83 11.22
CA LYS A 182 -14.01 -15.08 11.57
C LYS A 182 -12.67 -14.81 12.28
N TYR A 183 -11.92 -13.84 11.83
CA TYR A 183 -10.68 -13.44 12.48
C TYR A 183 -10.91 -13.02 13.95
N LEU A 184 -11.93 -12.18 14.20
CA LEU A 184 -12.29 -11.75 15.54
C LEU A 184 -12.80 -12.91 16.43
N GLU A 185 -13.46 -13.92 15.86
CA GLU A 185 -13.85 -15.14 16.60
C GLU A 185 -12.62 -15.98 17.03
N LEU A 186 -11.53 -15.92 16.27
CA LEU A 186 -10.30 -16.69 16.55
C LEU A 186 -9.32 -15.96 17.46
N HIS A 187 -9.24 -14.63 17.37
CA HIS A 187 -8.17 -13.83 17.95
C HIS A 187 -8.62 -12.59 18.76
N GLY A 188 -9.93 -12.33 18.78
CA GLY A 188 -10.54 -11.18 19.47
C GLY A 188 -10.80 -11.36 20.96
#